data_82936cc9c44453e1c1763a6c2e65f7d5
#
_entry.id   82936cc9c44453e1c1763a6c2e65f7d5
#
_cell.length_a   1.000
_cell.length_b   1.000
_cell.length_c   1.000
_cell.angle_alpha   90.00
_cell.angle_beta   90.00
_cell.angle_gamma   90.00
#
_symmetry.space_group_name_H-M   'P 1'
#
loop_
_entity.id
_entity.type
_entity.pdbx_description
1 polymer ?
#
loop_
_entity_poly.entity_id
_entity_poly.type
_entity_poly.pdbx_seq_one_letter_code
_entity_poly.pdbx_strand_id
1 'polypeptide(L)'
;MLEIYDSTFLEGRNRRRHPRRRTRMRAWADPGGVAPVYDCVVLDVSEGGASVVSVTGVDLPDSFELQLDAHRSMGKAEVAWRDGAAVGVKLAGSK
;
A
#
# COMPACT_ATOMS: atom_id res chain seq x y z
N MET A 1 -14.50 -7.76 -13.89
CA MET A 1 -14.27 -7.94 -13.38
C MET A 1 -13.65 -8.57 -13.12
N LEU A 2 -13.40 -8.72 -12.86
CA LEU A 2 -12.73 -9.34 -12.61
C LEU A 2 -12.11 -9.44 -11.47
N GLU A 3 -11.71 -8.80 -10.96
CA GLU A 3 -10.95 -8.85 -9.87
C GLU A 3 -11.63 -9.34 -8.70
N ILE A 4 -12.77 -9.20 -8.64
CA ILE A 4 -13.41 -9.65 -7.61
C ILE A 4 -13.25 -11.05 -7.38
N TYR A 5 -13.28 -11.76 -8.43
CA TYR A 5 -13.25 -13.10 -8.29
C TYR A 5 -12.01 -13.61 -7.76
N ASP A 6 -10.96 -12.99 -8.11
CA ASP A 6 -9.76 -13.56 -7.73
C ASP A 6 -9.60 -13.44 -6.26
N SER A 7 -9.92 -12.35 -5.73
CA SER A 7 -9.72 -12.13 -4.40
C SER A 7 -10.63 -12.96 -3.57
N THR A 8 -11.83 -13.03 -3.92
CA THR A 8 -12.76 -13.77 -3.21
C THR A 8 -12.45 -15.20 -3.18
N PHE A 9 -12.03 -15.69 -4.31
CA PHE A 9 -11.69 -17.02 -4.43
C PHE A 9 -10.59 -17.36 -3.49
N LEU A 10 -9.58 -16.56 -3.43
CA LEU A 10 -8.50 -16.80 -2.59
C LEU A 10 -8.88 -16.61 -1.16
N GLU A 11 -9.68 -15.66 -0.89
CA GLU A 11 -10.06 -15.40 0.42
C GLU A 11 -10.86 -16.49 1.03
N GLY A 12 -11.54 -17.14 0.23
CA GLY A 12 -12.29 -18.21 0.71
C GLY A 12 -11.46 -19.16 1.46
N ARG A 13 -10.22 -19.27 1.06
CA ARG A 13 -9.38 -20.13 1.69
C ARG A 13 -8.70 -19.52 2.82
N ASN A 14 -8.39 -18.31 2.75
CA ASN A 14 -7.59 -17.81 3.75
C ASN A 14 -8.35 -17.26 4.94
N ARG A 15 -9.59 -17.17 4.94
CA ARG A 15 -10.28 -16.75 6.05
C ARG A 15 -9.79 -15.56 6.73
N ARG A 16 -9.41 -14.58 5.95
CA ARG A 16 -8.85 -13.38 6.45
C ARG A 16 -9.82 -12.68 7.35
N ARG A 17 -9.36 -12.22 8.48
CA ARG A 17 -10.15 -11.47 9.32
C ARG A 17 -10.41 -10.12 8.85
N HIS A 18 -9.46 -9.52 8.13
CA HIS A 18 -9.56 -8.16 7.64
C HIS A 18 -9.67 -8.21 6.14
N PRO A 19 -10.84 -8.07 5.60
CA PRO A 19 -10.99 -8.14 4.15
C PRO A 19 -10.20 -7.06 3.47
N ARG A 20 -9.65 -7.36 2.33
CA ARG A 20 -8.95 -6.39 1.55
C ARG A 20 -9.86 -5.73 0.61
N ARG A 21 -9.66 -4.42 0.44
CA ARG A 21 -10.39 -3.67 -0.54
C ARG A 21 -9.48 -3.40 -1.64
N ARG A 22 -9.81 -3.80 -2.81
CA ARG A 22 -9.02 -3.50 -3.97
C ARG A 22 -9.23 -2.09 -4.36
N THR A 23 -8.15 -1.42 -4.72
CA THR A 23 -8.24 -0.03 -5.10
C THR A 23 -7.11 0.23 -6.08
N ARG A 24 -7.01 1.39 -6.64
CA ARG A 24 -5.94 1.77 -7.49
C ARG A 24 -5.83 3.23 -7.33
N MET A 25 -5.29 3.66 -6.23
CA MET A 25 -5.18 5.07 -5.94
C MET A 25 -3.77 5.52 -6.09
N ARG A 26 -3.59 6.63 -6.79
CA ARG A 26 -2.28 7.21 -6.88
C ARG A 26 -1.93 7.77 -5.52
N ALA A 27 -0.67 7.67 -5.19
CA ALA A 27 -0.21 8.10 -3.89
C ALA A 27 1.26 8.46 -3.97
N TRP A 28 1.80 8.94 -2.89
CA TRP A 28 3.21 9.25 -2.80
C TRP A 28 3.78 8.62 -1.56
N ALA A 29 4.98 8.08 -1.68
CA ALA A 29 5.71 7.58 -0.55
C ALA A 29 6.71 8.64 -0.18
N ASP A 30 6.56 9.23 0.98
CA ASP A 30 7.40 10.34 1.43
C ASP A 30 8.34 9.85 2.51
N PRO A 31 9.61 9.69 2.21
CA PRO A 31 10.55 9.18 3.22
C PRO A 31 10.87 10.21 4.30
N GLY A 32 10.53 11.48 4.05
CA GLY A 32 10.80 12.50 5.04
C GLY A 32 12.07 13.26 4.73
N GLY A 33 12.27 14.31 5.45
CA GLY A 33 13.46 15.12 5.28
C GLY A 33 13.47 15.76 3.92
N VAL A 34 14.62 15.81 3.32
CA VAL A 34 14.74 16.43 2.01
C VAL A 34 14.74 15.42 0.89
N ALA A 35 14.51 14.17 1.20
CA ALA A 35 14.52 13.16 0.15
C ALA A 35 13.30 13.33 -0.74
N PRO A 36 13.42 13.01 -2.02
CA PRO A 36 12.27 13.15 -2.90
C PRO A 36 11.20 12.12 -2.59
N VAL A 37 9.98 12.44 -2.96
CA VAL A 37 8.90 11.49 -2.78
C VAL A 37 8.88 10.54 -3.96
N TYR A 38 8.28 9.39 -3.76
CA TYR A 38 8.19 8.39 -4.81
C TYR A 38 6.75 8.25 -5.24
N ASP A 39 6.52 8.26 -6.53
CA ASP A 39 5.17 8.05 -7.04
C ASP A 39 4.82 6.58 -6.91
N CYS A 40 3.65 6.30 -6.44
CA CYS A 40 3.24 4.93 -6.27
C CYS A 40 1.73 4.80 -6.43
N VAL A 41 1.26 3.57 -6.42
CA VAL A 41 -0.15 3.28 -6.54
C VAL A 41 -0.49 2.31 -5.43
N VAL A 42 -1.56 2.60 -4.73
CA VAL A 42 -2.06 1.71 -3.69
C VAL A 42 -2.99 0.72 -4.36
N LEU A 43 -2.64 -0.55 -4.29
CA LEU A 43 -3.41 -1.58 -4.97
C LEU A 43 -4.52 -2.15 -4.12
N ASP A 44 -4.31 -2.29 -2.85
CA ASP A 44 -5.37 -2.73 -1.98
C ASP A 44 -5.09 -2.25 -0.58
N VAL A 45 -6.11 -2.22 0.21
CA VAL A 45 -6.04 -1.72 1.56
C VAL A 45 -6.80 -2.67 2.47
N SER A 46 -6.25 -2.90 3.64
CA SER A 46 -6.98 -3.64 4.65
C SER A 46 -6.73 -2.92 5.95
N GLU A 47 -7.36 -3.39 6.98
CA GLU A 47 -7.17 -2.75 8.26
C GLU A 47 -5.71 -2.90 8.65
N GLY A 48 -5.05 -1.84 8.87
CA GLY A 48 -3.67 -1.88 9.32
C GLY A 48 -2.62 -2.05 8.25
N GLY A 49 -3.01 -2.16 6.99
CA GLY A 49 -1.99 -2.34 5.97
C GLY A 49 -2.45 -2.05 4.57
N ALA A 50 -1.53 -2.13 3.65
CA ALA A 50 -1.83 -1.86 2.24
C ALA A 50 -0.76 -2.50 1.37
N SER A 51 -1.10 -2.70 0.12
CA SER A 51 -0.12 -3.10 -0.89
C SER A 51 0.10 -1.92 -1.80
N VAL A 52 1.35 -1.62 -2.06
CA VAL A 52 1.72 -0.44 -2.82
C VAL A 52 2.75 -0.83 -3.87
N VAL A 53 2.65 -0.25 -5.04
CA VAL A 53 3.62 -0.53 -6.08
C VAL A 53 4.23 0.78 -6.56
N SER A 54 5.53 0.77 -6.78
CA SER A 54 6.24 1.93 -7.27
C SER A 54 5.90 2.13 -8.73
N VAL A 55 5.56 3.33 -9.11
CA VAL A 55 5.23 3.62 -10.49
C VAL A 55 6.45 3.57 -11.37
N THR A 56 7.57 4.03 -10.87
CA THR A 56 8.76 4.09 -11.68
C THR A 56 9.60 2.83 -11.60
N GLY A 57 9.21 1.90 -10.78
CA GLY A 57 9.98 0.69 -10.64
C GLY A 57 11.13 0.79 -9.66
N VAL A 58 11.32 1.95 -9.07
CA VAL A 58 12.37 2.13 -8.11
C VAL A 58 11.93 1.55 -6.79
N ASP A 59 12.83 0.94 -6.06
CA ASP A 59 12.47 0.35 -4.78
C ASP A 59 12.03 1.43 -3.82
N LEU A 60 10.94 1.18 -3.14
CA LEU A 60 10.47 2.10 -2.12
C LEU A 60 11.29 1.92 -0.86
N PRO A 61 11.46 2.98 -0.09
CA PRO A 61 12.25 2.87 1.15
C PRO A 61 11.53 1.99 2.17
N ASP A 62 12.23 1.60 3.20
CA ASP A 62 11.70 0.70 4.21
C ASP A 62 10.58 1.34 5.04
N SER A 63 10.59 2.64 5.16
CA SER A 63 9.50 3.31 5.83
C SER A 63 9.29 4.66 5.18
N PHE A 64 8.06 5.10 5.18
CA PHE A 64 7.71 6.36 4.55
C PHE A 64 6.31 6.73 4.97
N GLU A 65 5.93 7.96 4.71
CA GLU A 65 4.57 8.35 4.96
C GLU A 65 3.82 8.15 3.65
N LEU A 66 2.71 7.47 3.70
CA LEU A 66 1.95 7.19 2.50
C LEU A 66 0.88 8.25 2.35
N GLN A 67 1.06 9.13 1.39
CA GLN A 67 0.16 10.24 1.19
C GLN A 67 -0.69 10.08 -0.04
N LEU A 68 -1.95 10.37 0.08
CA LEU A 68 -2.88 10.24 -1.03
C LEU A 68 -3.01 11.53 -1.79
N ASP A 69 -2.93 12.65 -1.09
CA ASP A 69 -2.92 13.95 -1.75
C ASP A 69 -2.43 14.96 -0.73
N ALA A 70 -2.52 16.23 -1.06
CA ALA A 70 -1.97 17.26 -0.20
C ALA A 70 -2.62 17.30 1.16
N HIS A 71 -3.80 16.77 1.27
CA HIS A 71 -4.53 16.86 2.52
C HIS A 71 -4.82 15.53 3.18
N ARG A 72 -4.48 14.42 2.57
CA ARG A 72 -4.79 13.12 3.13
C ARG A 72 -3.58 12.22 3.19
N SER A 73 -3.38 11.62 4.33
CA SER A 73 -2.28 10.73 4.53
C SER A 73 -2.82 9.44 5.14
N MET A 74 -2.28 8.33 4.74
CA MET A 74 -2.64 7.07 5.34
C MET A 74 -1.76 6.77 6.54
N GLY A 75 -0.82 7.64 6.83
CA GLY A 75 0.04 7.47 7.99
C GLY A 75 1.38 6.89 7.62
N LYS A 76 2.13 6.53 8.62
CA LYS A 76 3.45 6.00 8.41
C LYS A 76 3.36 4.56 7.99
N ALA A 77 4.05 4.23 6.94
CA ALA A 77 4.05 2.89 6.38
C ALA A 77 5.41 2.25 6.60
N GLU A 78 5.40 1.01 7.02
CA GLU A 78 6.63 0.25 7.18
C GLU A 78 6.53 -0.99 6.34
N VAL A 79 7.55 -1.25 5.56
CA VAL A 79 7.51 -2.37 4.63
C VAL A 79 7.60 -3.68 5.39
N ALA A 80 6.61 -4.53 5.14
CA ALA A 80 6.57 -5.86 5.75
C ALA A 80 7.09 -6.91 4.79
N TRP A 81 6.88 -6.73 3.49
CA TRP A 81 7.42 -7.66 2.51
C TRP A 81 7.60 -6.91 1.18
N ARG A 82 8.45 -7.46 0.35
CA ARG A 82 8.73 -6.90 -0.96
C ARG A 82 8.61 -7.96 -2.02
N ASP A 83 8.14 -7.54 -3.17
CA ASP A 83 8.06 -8.44 -4.31
C ASP A 83 8.25 -7.55 -5.55
N GLY A 84 9.48 -7.42 -5.99
CA GLY A 84 9.78 -6.52 -7.10
C GLY A 84 9.49 -5.10 -6.70
N ALA A 85 8.74 -4.40 -7.50
CA ALA A 85 8.40 -3.01 -7.22
C ALA A 85 7.21 -2.89 -6.28
N ALA A 86 6.64 -4.00 -5.87
CA ALA A 86 5.50 -3.96 -4.98
C ALA A 86 5.93 -4.26 -3.56
N VAL A 87 5.27 -3.63 -2.61
CA VAL A 87 5.57 -3.86 -1.21
C VAL A 87 4.26 -3.96 -0.45
N GLY A 88 4.28 -4.76 0.59
CA GLY A 88 3.17 -4.76 1.53
C GLY A 88 3.63 -3.98 2.72
N VAL A 89 2.83 -3.05 3.20
CA VAL A 89 3.21 -2.20 4.30
C VAL A 89 2.23 -2.30 5.45
N LYS A 90 2.73 -2.05 6.64
CA LYS A 90 1.91 -1.92 7.81
C LYS A 90 1.75 -0.44 8.01
N LEU A 91 0.53 -0.02 8.32
CA LEU A 91 0.26 1.39 8.52
C LEU A 91 0.16 1.67 10.00
N ALA A 92 1.15 2.35 10.48
CA ALA A 92 1.17 2.70 11.88
C ALA A 92 0.48 4.03 12.05
N GLY A 93 -0.19 4.22 13.08
CA GLY A 93 -0.83 5.47 13.27
C GLY A 93 -2.16 5.62 12.61
N SER A 94 -2.54 4.63 11.87
CA SER A 94 -3.81 4.75 11.31
C SER A 94 -4.73 4.34 12.40
N LYS A 95 -5.68 4.82 12.58
CA LYS A 95 -6.40 4.44 13.64
C LYS A 95 -7.68 4.60 13.48
#